data_73cb5077c3b31fc906e6844de17ef363
#
_entry.id   73cb5077c3b31fc906e6844de17ef363
#
_cell.length_a   1.000
_cell.length_b   1.000
_cell.length_c   1.000
_cell.angle_alpha   90.00
_cell.angle_beta   90.00
_cell.angle_gamma   90.00
#
_symmetry.space_group_name_H-M   'P 1'
#
loop_
_entity.id
_entity.type
_entity.pdbx_description
1 polymer ?
#
loop_
_entity_poly.entity_id
_entity_poly.type
_entity_poly.pdbx_seq_one_letter_code
_entity_poly.pdbx_strand_id
1 'polypeptide(L)'
;MKLKIEHFFLRISYFFYKIKRLFEYFPIIWKTHDWDYSYSIDIFRYQLQRTLKSFEKNEDLTRNYEQQRLKTILKLMDLVYDHKYELEYFDIMQEKYGKYRFLFDKDPDFIRYKVRISYEGFKDLSQEEIEKAKEEENXIMLMCDKKQEKAHRILWKLIEHNIRDFW
;
A
#
# COMPACT_ATOMS: atom_id res chain seq x y z
N MET A 1 -35.15 -20.20 34.67
CA MET A 1 -35.57 -18.90 34.08
C MET A 1 -34.39 -17.92 33.91
N LYS A 2 -33.52 -17.74 34.90
CA LYS A 2 -32.34 -16.87 34.87
C LYS A 2 -31.43 -17.13 33.64
N LEU A 3 -31.04 -18.37 33.38
CA LEU A 3 -30.17 -18.76 32.25
C LEU A 3 -30.69 -18.34 30.86
N LYS A 4 -32.03 -18.44 30.65
CA LYS A 4 -32.66 -18.02 29.37
C LYS A 4 -32.59 -16.51 29.15
N ILE A 5 -32.71 -15.75 30.25
CA ILE A 5 -32.64 -14.28 30.22
C ILE A 5 -31.18 -13.83 29.91
N GLU A 6 -30.18 -14.45 30.54
CA GLU A 6 -28.76 -14.16 30.29
C GLU A 6 -28.41 -14.47 28.84
N HIS A 7 -28.82 -15.61 28.30
CA HIS A 7 -28.63 -15.96 26.89
C HIS A 7 -29.27 -14.94 25.93
N PHE A 8 -30.47 -14.45 26.28
CA PHE A 8 -31.15 -13.44 25.48
C PHE A 8 -30.34 -12.12 25.41
N PHE A 9 -29.87 -11.63 26.57
CA PHE A 9 -29.07 -10.40 26.65
C PHE A 9 -27.73 -10.56 25.89
N LEU A 10 -27.06 -11.72 25.98
CA LEU A 10 -25.85 -12.02 25.23
C LEU A 10 -26.09 -11.97 23.72
N ARG A 11 -27.23 -12.51 23.24
CA ARG A 11 -27.60 -12.48 21.82
C ARG A 11 -27.85 -11.04 21.33
N ILE A 12 -28.52 -10.22 22.14
CA ILE A 12 -28.75 -8.80 21.83
C ILE A 12 -27.42 -8.05 21.78
N SER A 13 -26.57 -8.22 22.78
CA SER A 13 -25.21 -7.60 22.82
C SER A 13 -24.40 -7.99 21.60
N TYR A 14 -24.43 -9.28 21.24
CA TYR A 14 -23.71 -9.80 20.06
C TYR A 14 -24.28 -9.23 18.74
N PHE A 15 -25.58 -9.04 18.66
CA PHE A 15 -26.24 -8.41 17.51
C PHE A 15 -25.75 -6.96 17.33
N PHE A 16 -25.76 -6.16 18.41
CA PHE A 16 -25.26 -4.78 18.36
C PHE A 16 -23.77 -4.72 18.02
N TYR A 17 -22.99 -5.65 18.52
CA TYR A 17 -21.57 -5.78 18.15
C TYR A 17 -21.39 -6.01 16.65
N LYS A 18 -22.20 -6.89 16.04
CA LYS A 18 -22.19 -7.14 14.59
C LYS A 18 -22.55 -5.88 13.79
N ILE A 19 -23.59 -5.18 14.22
CA ILE A 19 -24.04 -3.91 13.61
C ILE A 19 -22.90 -2.87 13.66
N LYS A 20 -22.30 -2.72 14.82
CA LYS A 20 -21.13 -1.81 14.98
C LYS A 20 -20.01 -2.17 14.00
N ARG A 21 -19.65 -3.44 13.89
CA ARG A 21 -18.64 -3.90 12.93
C ARG A 21 -19.00 -3.56 11.49
N LEU A 22 -20.26 -3.73 11.12
CA LEU A 22 -20.74 -3.38 9.78
C LEU A 22 -20.43 -1.91 9.46
N PHE A 23 -20.77 -1.00 10.38
CA PHE A 23 -20.48 0.43 10.22
C PHE A 23 -18.98 0.73 10.19
N GLU A 24 -18.18 0.02 10.95
CA GLU A 24 -16.71 0.20 10.97
C GLU A 24 -16.07 -0.18 9.64
N TYR A 25 -16.54 -1.23 8.97
CA TYR A 25 -16.02 -1.69 7.68
C TYR A 25 -16.65 -0.98 6.48
N PHE A 26 -17.81 -0.37 6.65
CA PHE A 26 -18.56 0.28 5.58
C PHE A 26 -17.73 1.29 4.77
N PRO A 27 -16.97 2.22 5.37
CA PRO A 27 -16.19 3.20 4.58
C PRO A 27 -15.16 2.57 3.65
N ILE A 28 -14.57 1.44 4.04
CA ILE A 28 -13.58 0.74 3.21
C ILE A 28 -14.29 0.04 2.06
N ILE A 29 -15.35 -0.70 2.36
CA ILE A 29 -16.15 -1.39 1.35
C ILE A 29 -16.72 -0.40 0.33
N TRP A 30 -17.19 0.77 0.79
CA TRP A 30 -17.78 1.80 -0.07
C TRP A 30 -16.79 2.43 -1.06
N LYS A 31 -15.54 2.59 -0.65
CA LYS A 31 -14.50 3.26 -1.45
C LYS A 31 -13.83 2.38 -2.49
N THR A 32 -13.92 1.07 -2.32
CA THR A 32 -13.17 0.11 -3.14
C THR A 32 -14.06 -0.51 -4.22
N HIS A 33 -13.42 -0.99 -5.29
CA HIS A 33 -14.09 -1.65 -6.41
C HIS A 33 -13.80 -3.16 -6.37
N ASP A 34 -14.82 -3.97 -6.53
CA ASP A 34 -14.76 -5.44 -6.38
C ASP A 34 -13.79 -6.13 -7.34
N TRP A 35 -13.50 -5.50 -8.47
CA TRP A 35 -12.62 -6.10 -9.48
C TRP A 35 -11.12 -5.87 -9.21
N ASP A 36 -10.78 -5.03 -8.23
CA ASP A 36 -9.39 -4.67 -7.95
C ASP A 36 -8.88 -5.46 -6.74
N TYR A 37 -7.73 -6.15 -6.91
CA TYR A 37 -7.08 -6.90 -5.83
C TYR A 37 -6.74 -6.01 -4.62
N SER A 38 -6.57 -4.71 -4.83
CA SER A 38 -6.30 -3.73 -3.76
C SER A 38 -7.40 -3.74 -2.68
N TYR A 39 -8.64 -4.04 -3.07
CA TYR A 39 -9.77 -4.19 -2.15
C TYR A 39 -9.46 -5.17 -1.01
N SER A 40 -8.96 -6.35 -1.37
CA SER A 40 -8.61 -7.39 -0.38
C SER A 40 -7.47 -6.94 0.53
N ILE A 41 -6.49 -6.25 -0.03
CA ILE A 41 -5.34 -5.70 0.70
C ILE A 41 -5.80 -4.60 1.68
N ASP A 42 -6.70 -3.72 1.26
CA ASP A 42 -7.21 -2.62 2.10
C ASP A 42 -8.01 -3.16 3.29
N ILE A 43 -8.87 -4.16 3.07
CA ILE A 43 -9.60 -4.83 4.16
C ILE A 43 -8.62 -5.50 5.13
N PHE A 44 -7.62 -6.20 4.62
CA PHE A 44 -6.60 -6.87 5.42
C PHE A 44 -5.78 -5.85 6.22
N ARG A 45 -5.29 -4.79 5.58
CA ARG A 45 -4.57 -3.67 6.22
C ARG A 45 -5.40 -3.07 7.38
N TYR A 46 -6.67 -2.80 7.12
CA TYR A 46 -7.57 -2.26 8.14
C TYR A 46 -7.74 -3.20 9.32
N GLN A 47 -7.86 -4.50 9.07
CA GLN A 47 -7.97 -5.50 10.14
C GLN A 47 -6.70 -5.50 11.01
N LEU A 48 -5.51 -5.43 10.40
CA LEU A 48 -4.24 -5.34 11.12
C LEU A 48 -4.16 -4.04 11.96
N GLN A 49 -4.61 -2.91 11.42
CA GLN A 49 -4.66 -1.62 12.13
C GLN A 49 -5.58 -1.72 13.36
N ARG A 50 -6.73 -2.38 13.24
CA ARG A 50 -7.66 -2.61 14.36
C ARG A 50 -7.02 -3.49 15.44
N THR A 51 -6.31 -4.53 15.03
CA THR A 51 -5.58 -5.42 15.95
C THR A 51 -4.51 -4.63 16.71
N LEU A 52 -3.75 -3.80 16.01
CA LEU A 52 -2.74 -2.93 16.65
C LEU A 52 -3.38 -2.00 17.69
N LYS A 53 -4.47 -1.32 17.33
CA LYS A 53 -5.22 -0.45 18.27
C LYS A 53 -5.71 -1.21 19.50
N SER A 54 -6.12 -2.48 19.31
CA SER A 54 -6.54 -3.33 20.43
C SER A 54 -5.37 -3.65 21.39
N PHE A 55 -4.20 -3.96 20.83
CA PHE A 55 -2.99 -4.21 21.63
C PHE A 55 -2.55 -2.95 22.40
N GLU A 56 -2.56 -1.80 21.75
CA GLU A 56 -2.17 -0.52 22.35
C GLU A 56 -3.14 -0.11 23.47
N LYS A 57 -4.43 -0.37 23.33
CA LYS A 57 -5.45 -0.02 24.31
C LYS A 57 -5.37 -0.87 25.58
N ASN A 58 -4.97 -2.13 25.45
CA ASN A 58 -4.99 -3.07 26.57
C ASN A 58 -3.73 -2.97 27.46
N GLU A 59 -2.76 -2.12 27.14
CA GLU A 59 -1.52 -1.88 27.90
C GLU A 59 -0.82 -3.18 28.34
N ASP A 60 -0.97 -4.24 27.56
CA ASP A 60 -0.37 -5.53 27.88
C ASP A 60 1.10 -5.51 27.48
N LEU A 61 1.96 -5.31 28.46
CA LEU A 61 3.42 -5.28 28.30
C LEU A 61 3.97 -6.56 27.67
N THR A 62 3.25 -7.66 27.82
CA THR A 62 3.67 -8.94 27.22
C THR A 62 3.59 -8.96 25.70
N ARG A 63 2.78 -8.06 25.11
CA ARG A 63 2.56 -7.97 23.65
C ARG A 63 3.37 -6.87 22.94
N ASN A 64 4.36 -6.28 23.60
CA ASN A 64 5.20 -5.25 22.99
C ASN A 64 5.89 -5.73 21.71
N TYR A 65 6.33 -6.98 21.68
CA TYR A 65 7.01 -7.57 20.55
C TYR A 65 6.06 -7.71 19.36
N GLU A 66 4.85 -8.22 19.58
CA GLU A 66 3.81 -8.35 18.56
C GLU A 66 3.38 -6.97 18.03
N GLN A 67 3.27 -5.97 18.91
CA GLN A 67 2.98 -4.59 18.50
C GLN A 67 4.05 -4.04 17.55
N GLN A 68 5.33 -4.22 17.87
CA GLN A 68 6.44 -3.73 17.03
C GLN A 68 6.45 -4.42 15.67
N ARG A 69 6.24 -5.72 15.65
CA ARG A 69 6.13 -6.50 14.40
C ARG A 69 4.96 -6.01 13.53
N LEU A 70 3.80 -5.80 14.15
CA LEU A 70 2.60 -5.34 13.48
C LEU A 70 2.78 -3.94 12.89
N LYS A 71 3.43 -3.02 13.63
CA LYS A 71 3.81 -1.68 13.15
C LYS A 71 4.75 -1.77 11.93
N THR A 72 5.72 -2.68 11.99
CA THR A 72 6.67 -2.90 10.89
C THR A 72 5.94 -3.42 9.64
N ILE A 73 5.04 -4.39 9.81
CA ILE A 73 4.23 -4.95 8.70
C ILE A 73 3.37 -3.84 8.07
N LEU A 74 2.66 -3.06 8.89
CA LEU A 74 1.80 -1.97 8.40
C LEU A 74 2.60 -0.92 7.63
N LYS A 75 3.75 -0.49 8.18
CA LYS A 75 4.64 0.46 7.51
C LYS A 75 5.13 -0.10 6.16
N LEU A 76 5.52 -1.37 6.13
CA LEU A 76 5.98 -2.00 4.89
C LEU A 76 4.83 -2.18 3.88
N MET A 77 3.60 -2.45 4.35
CA MET A 77 2.40 -2.47 3.50
C MET A 77 2.19 -1.12 2.82
N ASP A 78 2.30 -0.02 3.58
CA ASP A 78 2.15 1.33 3.02
C ASP A 78 3.22 1.59 1.94
N LEU A 79 4.48 1.25 2.20
CA LEU A 79 5.57 1.45 1.23
C LEU A 79 5.39 0.61 -0.03
N VAL A 80 4.93 -0.64 0.12
CA VAL A 80 4.75 -1.57 -1.01
C VAL A 80 3.51 -1.23 -1.84
N TYR A 81 2.36 -1.02 -1.20
CA TYR A 81 1.09 -0.80 -1.90
C TYR A 81 0.86 0.66 -2.34
N ASP A 82 1.63 1.60 -1.82
CA ASP A 82 1.72 2.97 -2.35
C ASP A 82 2.79 3.09 -3.45
N HIS A 83 3.41 1.96 -3.86
CA HIS A 83 4.43 1.92 -4.91
C HIS A 83 5.64 2.82 -4.65
N LYS A 84 5.97 3.09 -3.37
CA LYS A 84 7.05 4.04 -3.00
C LYS A 84 8.41 3.65 -3.58
N TYR A 85 8.74 2.36 -3.57
CA TYR A 85 10.02 1.89 -4.10
C TYR A 85 10.05 1.92 -5.62
N GLU A 86 8.95 1.55 -6.27
CA GLU A 86 8.82 1.55 -7.73
C GLU A 86 8.92 2.96 -8.30
N LEU A 87 8.30 3.94 -7.62
CA LEU A 87 8.25 5.33 -8.08
C LEU A 87 9.48 6.16 -7.67
N GLU A 88 10.40 5.60 -6.88
CA GLU A 88 11.61 6.29 -6.39
C GLU A 88 12.48 6.83 -7.54
N TYR A 89 12.42 6.20 -8.72
CA TYR A 89 13.19 6.65 -9.89
C TYR A 89 12.79 8.08 -10.31
N PHE A 90 11.54 8.48 -10.14
CA PHE A 90 11.11 9.86 -10.43
C PHE A 90 11.86 10.88 -9.57
N ASP A 91 12.02 10.57 -8.29
CA ASP A 91 12.72 11.46 -7.36
C ASP A 91 14.21 11.56 -7.73
N ILE A 92 14.85 10.43 -8.04
CA ILE A 92 16.25 10.36 -8.45
C ILE A 92 16.47 11.16 -9.75
N MET A 93 15.63 10.95 -10.75
CA MET A 93 15.73 11.64 -12.03
C MET A 93 15.43 13.13 -11.90
N GLN A 94 14.45 13.48 -11.05
CA GLN A 94 14.11 14.88 -10.80
C GLN A 94 15.22 15.62 -10.07
N GLU A 95 15.93 14.98 -9.16
CA GLU A 95 17.09 15.55 -8.46
C GLU A 95 18.22 15.90 -9.46
N LYS A 96 18.40 15.06 -10.48
CA LYS A 96 19.48 15.19 -11.46
C LYS A 96 19.13 16.12 -12.62
N TYR A 97 17.90 16.02 -13.14
CA TYR A 97 17.48 16.68 -14.40
C TYR A 97 16.36 17.70 -14.23
N GLY A 98 15.98 18.02 -13.00
CA GLY A 98 14.90 18.98 -12.71
C GLY A 98 13.51 18.35 -12.85
N LYS A 99 12.46 19.15 -12.71
CA LYS A 99 11.08 18.69 -12.70
C LYS A 99 10.70 17.95 -13.98
N TYR A 100 9.96 16.85 -13.81
CA TYR A 100 9.44 16.10 -14.95
C TYR A 100 8.08 16.63 -15.41
N ARG A 101 7.77 16.38 -16.68
CA ARG A 101 6.46 16.67 -17.31
C ARG A 101 6.05 15.46 -18.12
N PHE A 102 4.76 15.19 -18.12
CA PHE A 102 4.16 14.21 -19.03
C PHE A 102 3.83 14.90 -20.35
N LEU A 103 4.35 14.34 -21.44
CA LEU A 103 4.05 14.76 -22.80
C LEU A 103 3.12 13.73 -23.42
N PHE A 104 2.08 14.19 -24.07
CA PHE A 104 1.04 13.37 -24.68
C PHE A 104 1.12 13.54 -26.19
N ASP A 105 1.76 12.59 -26.88
CA ASP A 105 1.87 12.58 -28.33
C ASP A 105 0.72 11.76 -28.90
N LYS A 106 -0.04 12.31 -29.84
CA LYS A 106 -1.11 11.57 -30.51
C LYS A 106 -0.50 10.47 -31.37
N ASP A 107 -0.92 9.24 -31.13
CA ASP A 107 -0.52 8.11 -31.98
C ASP A 107 -1.28 8.19 -33.31
N PRO A 108 -0.61 8.30 -34.44
CA PRO A 108 -1.29 8.44 -35.75
C PRO A 108 -2.10 7.20 -36.13
N ASP A 109 -1.73 6.03 -35.60
CA ASP A 109 -2.35 4.75 -35.97
C ASP A 109 -3.49 4.32 -35.01
N PHE A 110 -3.66 5.03 -33.88
CA PHE A 110 -4.63 4.65 -32.85
C PHE A 110 -5.33 5.87 -32.24
N ILE A 111 -6.55 5.65 -31.71
CA ILE A 111 -7.29 6.66 -30.94
C ILE A 111 -6.76 6.68 -29.49
N ARG A 112 -5.45 6.79 -29.33
CA ARG A 112 -4.81 6.87 -28.00
C ARG A 112 -3.60 7.79 -28.06
N TYR A 113 -3.19 8.25 -26.90
CA TYR A 113 -2.01 9.08 -26.75
C TYR A 113 -0.85 8.22 -26.25
N LYS A 114 0.31 8.42 -26.84
CA LYS A 114 1.57 7.89 -26.34
C LYS A 114 2.09 8.88 -25.27
N VAL A 115 2.28 8.39 -24.04
CA VAL A 115 2.78 9.22 -22.94
C VAL A 115 4.31 9.10 -22.89
N ARG A 116 4.98 10.24 -22.84
CA ARG A 116 6.43 10.32 -22.62
C ARG A 116 6.72 11.19 -21.40
N ILE A 117 7.80 10.86 -20.70
CA ILE A 117 8.32 11.69 -19.61
C ILE A 117 9.44 12.54 -20.17
N SER A 118 9.50 13.80 -19.78
CA SER A 118 10.59 14.71 -20.14
C SER A 118 10.93 15.55 -18.89
N TYR A 119 12.19 15.86 -18.73
CA TYR A 119 12.70 16.65 -17.60
C TYR A 119 13.07 18.07 -18.07
N GLU A 120 12.96 19.04 -17.17
CA GLU A 120 13.26 20.45 -17.50
C GLU A 120 14.70 20.64 -18.03
N GLY A 121 15.66 19.94 -17.43
CA GLY A 121 17.06 19.98 -17.83
C GLY A 121 17.36 19.41 -19.22
N PHE A 122 16.44 18.65 -19.81
CA PHE A 122 16.61 18.09 -21.15
C PHE A 122 16.65 19.15 -22.26
N LYS A 123 16.17 20.37 -21.97
CA LYS A 123 16.21 21.49 -22.93
C LYS A 123 17.64 21.95 -23.28
N ASP A 124 18.56 21.76 -22.34
CA ASP A 124 19.94 22.23 -22.45
C ASP A 124 20.91 21.11 -22.89
N LEU A 125 20.38 19.92 -23.16
CA LEU A 125 21.17 18.74 -23.54
C LEU A 125 21.07 18.47 -25.05
N SER A 126 22.15 17.96 -25.62
CA SER A 126 22.15 17.40 -26.97
C SER A 126 21.31 16.12 -27.05
N GLN A 127 20.91 15.75 -28.25
CA GLN A 127 20.14 14.52 -28.49
C GLN A 127 20.85 13.25 -27.93
N GLU A 128 22.19 13.19 -28.11
CA GLU A 128 23.01 12.07 -27.61
C GLU A 128 22.99 12.00 -26.07
N GLU A 129 23.04 13.16 -25.40
CA GLU A 129 23.00 13.24 -23.94
C GLU A 129 21.60 12.86 -23.42
N ILE A 130 20.52 13.24 -24.12
CA ILE A 130 19.16 12.84 -23.78
C ILE A 130 18.99 11.31 -23.89
N GLU A 131 19.56 10.70 -24.93
CA GLU A 131 19.50 9.24 -25.09
C GLU A 131 20.25 8.52 -23.95
N LYS A 132 21.41 9.00 -23.57
CA LYS A 132 22.17 8.48 -22.41
C LYS A 132 21.37 8.64 -21.11
N ALA A 133 20.73 9.79 -20.92
CA ALA A 133 19.88 10.05 -19.74
C ALA A 133 18.68 9.08 -19.67
N LYS A 134 18.09 8.75 -20.81
CA LYS A 134 16.99 7.75 -20.88
C LYS A 134 17.48 6.33 -20.61
N GLU A 135 18.66 5.97 -21.07
CA GLU A 135 19.29 4.68 -20.75
C GLU A 135 19.55 4.57 -19.24
N GLU A 136 20.04 5.66 -18.64
CA GLU A 136 20.23 5.77 -17.20
C GLU A 136 18.88 5.65 -16.45
N GLU A 137 17.84 6.35 -16.91
CA GLU A 137 16.49 6.29 -16.36
C GLU A 137 15.96 4.84 -16.33
N ASN A 138 16.15 4.13 -17.42
CA ASN A 138 15.77 2.72 -17.51
C ASN A 138 16.48 1.84 -16.48
N UNK A 139 17.57 2.18 -16.09
CA UNK A 139 18.20 1.54 -15.30
C UNK A 139 17.84 1.69 -14.03
N ILE A 140 17.77 2.82 -13.72
CA ILE A 140 17.30 3.17 -12.37
C ILE A 140 15.91 2.56 -12.13
N MET A 141 15.04 2.68 -13.10
CA MET A 141 13.69 2.09 -13.04
C MET A 141 13.75 0.59 -12.75
N LEU A 142 14.59 -0.16 -13.47
CA LEU A 142 14.76 -1.60 -13.22
C LEU A 142 15.29 -1.92 -11.81
N MET A 143 16.15 -1.06 -11.27
CA MET A 143 16.62 -1.20 -9.87
C MET A 143 15.48 -0.96 -8.88
N CYS A 144 14.67 0.05 -9.12
CA CYS A 144 13.50 0.38 -8.30
C CYS A 144 12.46 -0.75 -8.34
N ASP A 145 12.20 -1.33 -9.49
CA ASP A 145 11.31 -2.49 -9.66
C ASP A 145 11.81 -3.69 -8.84
N LYS A 146 13.10 -4.02 -8.92
CA LYS A 146 13.70 -5.10 -8.13
C LYS A 146 13.59 -4.84 -6.62
N LYS A 147 13.75 -3.58 -6.21
CA LYS A 147 13.59 -3.15 -4.81
C LYS A 147 12.15 -3.35 -4.36
N GLN A 148 11.19 -2.96 -5.20
CA GLN A 148 9.75 -3.14 -4.96
C GLN A 148 9.39 -4.63 -4.82
N GLU A 149 9.85 -5.48 -5.73
CA GLU A 149 9.65 -6.93 -5.68
C GLU A 149 10.24 -7.55 -4.39
N LYS A 150 11.45 -7.14 -4.03
CA LYS A 150 12.11 -7.61 -2.81
C LYS A 150 11.30 -7.20 -1.56
N ALA A 151 10.86 -5.95 -1.50
CA ALA A 151 10.04 -5.43 -0.39
C ALA A 151 8.72 -6.21 -0.29
N HIS A 152 8.06 -6.46 -1.41
CA HIS A 152 6.83 -7.25 -1.49
C HIS A 152 7.05 -8.68 -0.93
N ARG A 153 8.13 -9.35 -1.34
CA ARG A 153 8.46 -10.70 -0.83
C ARG A 153 8.74 -10.70 0.68
N ILE A 154 9.47 -9.69 1.17
CA ILE A 154 9.75 -9.55 2.61
C ILE A 154 8.45 -9.33 3.39
N LEU A 155 7.57 -8.45 2.91
CA LEU A 155 6.26 -8.19 3.52
C LEU A 155 5.47 -9.49 3.71
N TRP A 156 5.32 -10.30 2.66
CA TRP A 156 4.53 -11.52 2.75
C TRP A 156 5.18 -12.59 3.65
N LYS A 157 6.51 -12.66 3.70
CA LYS A 157 7.23 -13.53 4.65
C LYS A 157 6.99 -13.08 6.10
N LEU A 158 7.01 -11.79 6.37
CA LEU A 158 6.72 -11.24 7.70
C LEU A 158 5.29 -11.56 8.12
N ILE A 159 4.33 -11.38 7.21
CA ILE A 159 2.91 -11.72 7.46
C ILE A 159 2.78 -13.22 7.75
N GLU A 160 3.32 -14.07 6.90
CA GLU A 160 3.28 -15.53 7.04
C GLU A 160 3.80 -16.00 8.41
N HIS A 161 4.91 -15.43 8.87
CA HIS A 161 5.56 -15.82 10.13
C HIS A 161 4.80 -15.33 11.37
N ASN A 162 4.07 -14.22 11.26
CA ASN A 162 3.51 -13.54 12.43
C ASN A 162 1.98 -13.54 12.49
N ILE A 163 1.30 -13.94 11.42
CA ILE A 163 -0.16 -13.79 11.33
C ILE A 163 -0.89 -14.52 12.47
N ARG A 164 -0.37 -15.66 12.91
CA ARG A 164 -0.98 -16.46 13.99
C ARG A 164 -0.86 -15.78 15.36
N ASP A 165 0.17 -14.98 15.56
CA ASP A 165 0.44 -14.30 16.83
C ASP A 165 -0.47 -13.08 17.06
N PHE A 166 -1.18 -12.64 16.02
CA PHE A 166 -2.03 -11.45 16.07
C PHE A 166 -3.49 -11.75 16.47
N TRP A 167 -3.88 -13.05 16.58
CA TRP A 167 -5.24 -13.47 16.96
C TRP A 167 -5.25 -14.52 18.06
#